data_a68a0b6a070cf3b314d08c29b53b8989
#
_entry.id   a68a0b6a070cf3b314d08c29b53b8989
#
_cell.length_a   1.000
_cell.length_b   1.000
_cell.length_c   1.000
_cell.angle_alpha   90.00
_cell.angle_beta   90.00
_cell.angle_gamma   90.00
#
_symmetry.space_group_name_H-M   'P 1'
#
loop_
_entity.id
_entity.type
_entity.pdbx_description
1 polymer ?
#
loop_
_entity_poly.entity_id
_entity_poly.type
_entity_poly.pdbx_seq_one_letter_code
_entity_poly.pdbx_strand_id
1 'polypeptide(L)'
;MESYKFVTPYTTSNKIRRIIWNICWAVLARPFPRNMFMPWKRFLLRLFGAKMPNTASVYASATIFMPWNLVMKDYACIGPGVDCYNAAPIVIGNHATISQRTFLCTASHDLTSPTHPQIEMPIVIEDGAWVAAEAFVGPGVTIGEGAVVGARACVFKDVEPWTVVGGNPARFIKKRIIKDE
;
A
#
# COMPACT_ATOMS: atom_id res chain seq x y z
N MET A 1 -8.44 -26.70 -27.27
CA MET A 1 -8.27 -25.73 -26.14
C MET A 1 -8.29 -24.35 -26.72
N GLU A 2 -9.38 -23.59 -26.52
CA GLU A 2 -9.36 -22.16 -26.84
C GLU A 2 -8.34 -21.46 -25.97
N SER A 3 -7.40 -20.76 -26.58
CA SER A 3 -6.43 -19.96 -25.83
C SER A 3 -7.14 -18.73 -25.26
N TYR A 4 -7.37 -18.69 -23.96
CA TYR A 4 -7.89 -17.50 -23.29
C TYR A 4 -6.90 -16.35 -23.48
N LYS A 5 -7.32 -15.32 -24.21
CA LYS A 5 -6.51 -14.09 -24.33
C LYS A 5 -6.60 -13.32 -23.01
N PHE A 6 -5.45 -13.14 -22.37
CA PHE A 6 -5.35 -12.25 -21.21
C PHE A 6 -5.74 -10.81 -21.61
N VAL A 7 -6.82 -10.30 -21.06
CA VAL A 7 -7.28 -8.94 -21.28
C VAL A 7 -6.85 -8.09 -20.11
N THR A 8 -5.89 -7.20 -20.34
CA THR A 8 -5.48 -6.23 -19.31
C THR A 8 -6.59 -5.17 -19.11
N PRO A 9 -6.98 -4.86 -17.85
CA PRO A 9 -8.01 -3.85 -17.59
C PRO A 9 -7.52 -2.42 -17.84
N TYR A 10 -6.21 -2.24 -18.05
CA TYR A 10 -5.60 -0.90 -18.13
C TYR A 10 -5.58 -0.38 -19.57
N THR A 11 -6.05 0.88 -19.73
CA THR A 11 -5.96 1.63 -21.00
C THR A 11 -4.51 1.90 -21.39
N THR A 12 -4.28 2.17 -22.67
CA THR A 12 -2.95 2.55 -23.18
C THR A 12 -2.43 3.81 -22.48
N SER A 13 -3.30 4.80 -22.23
CA SER A 13 -2.94 6.01 -21.48
C SER A 13 -2.44 5.69 -20.08
N ASN A 14 -3.13 4.78 -19.34
CA ASN A 14 -2.69 4.34 -18.03
C ASN A 14 -1.31 3.66 -18.10
N LYS A 15 -1.07 2.79 -19.08
CA LYS A 15 0.22 2.12 -19.27
C LYS A 15 1.36 3.11 -19.51
N ILE A 16 1.15 4.09 -20.40
CA ILE A 16 2.15 5.15 -20.68
C ILE A 16 2.43 5.96 -19.41
N ARG A 17 1.38 6.39 -18.71
CA ARG A 17 1.52 7.17 -17.47
C ARG A 17 2.35 6.42 -16.41
N ARG A 18 2.14 5.10 -16.26
CA ARG A 18 2.94 4.25 -15.36
C ARG A 18 4.40 4.13 -15.81
N ILE A 19 4.66 4.00 -17.11
CA ILE A 19 6.04 3.95 -17.64
C ILE A 19 6.77 5.24 -17.29
N ILE A 20 6.16 6.40 -17.58
CA ILE A 20 6.75 7.70 -17.27
C ILE A 20 6.99 7.83 -15.75
N TRP A 21 6.00 7.45 -14.93
CA TRP A 21 6.15 7.45 -13.48
C TRP A 21 7.33 6.60 -13.01
N ASN A 22 7.42 5.36 -13.49
CA ASN A 22 8.48 4.43 -13.08
C ASN A 22 9.87 4.96 -13.44
N ILE A 23 10.03 5.56 -14.63
CA ILE A 23 11.29 6.18 -15.06
C ILE A 23 11.60 7.39 -14.16
N CYS A 24 10.63 8.30 -13.96
CA CYS A 24 10.81 9.46 -13.09
C CYS A 24 11.19 9.05 -11.67
N TRP A 25 10.51 8.07 -11.08
CA TRP A 25 10.82 7.61 -9.73
C TRP A 25 12.19 6.95 -9.64
N ALA A 26 12.56 6.12 -10.63
CA ALA A 26 13.84 5.45 -10.66
C ALA A 26 15.02 6.43 -10.79
N VAL A 27 14.87 7.46 -11.61
CA VAL A 27 15.98 8.40 -11.91
C VAL A 27 16.00 9.57 -10.92
N LEU A 28 14.84 10.08 -10.50
CA LEU A 28 14.75 11.33 -9.74
C LEU A 28 14.50 11.14 -8.24
N ALA A 29 14.11 9.93 -7.78
CA ALA A 29 13.86 9.67 -6.37
C ALA A 29 14.78 8.60 -5.77
N ARG A 30 14.95 7.45 -6.44
CA ARG A 30 15.78 6.33 -5.93
C ARG A 30 17.24 6.65 -5.65
N PRO A 31 17.94 7.51 -6.40
CA PRO A 31 19.32 7.87 -6.10
C PRO A 31 19.51 8.61 -4.77
N PHE A 32 18.40 9.16 -4.19
CA PHE A 32 18.44 9.87 -2.92
C PHE A 32 17.94 8.97 -1.79
N PRO A 33 18.84 8.30 -1.04
CA PRO A 33 18.45 7.30 -0.05
C PRO A 33 17.74 7.91 1.16
N ARG A 34 17.00 7.06 1.89
CA ARG A 34 16.31 7.38 3.16
C ARG A 34 15.49 8.68 3.12
N ASN A 35 15.64 9.51 4.15
CA ASN A 35 14.90 10.75 4.33
C ASN A 35 15.51 11.97 3.61
N MET A 36 16.58 11.77 2.87
CA MET A 36 17.15 12.86 2.07
C MET A 36 16.15 13.32 1.01
N PHE A 37 16.01 14.63 0.88
CA PHE A 37 15.15 15.25 -0.12
C PHE A 37 13.69 14.79 -0.07
N MET A 38 13.14 14.57 1.14
CA MET A 38 11.73 14.17 1.30
C MET A 38 10.75 15.17 0.66
N PRO A 39 10.95 16.50 0.72
CA PRO A 39 10.09 17.45 0.00
C PRO A 39 10.06 17.20 -1.51
N TRP A 40 11.18 16.85 -2.10
CA TRP A 40 11.28 16.52 -3.53
C TRP A 40 10.51 15.25 -3.88
N LYS A 41 10.64 14.19 -3.08
CA LYS A 41 9.89 12.94 -3.28
C LYS A 41 8.40 13.17 -3.19
N ARG A 42 7.93 13.96 -2.21
CA ARG A 42 6.53 14.36 -2.09
C ARG A 42 6.05 15.17 -3.29
N PHE A 43 6.89 16.09 -3.77
CA PHE A 43 6.58 16.85 -4.98
C PHE A 43 6.37 15.92 -6.18
N LEU A 44 7.26 14.97 -6.42
CA LEU A 44 7.13 14.00 -7.52
C LEU A 44 5.85 13.17 -7.37
N LEU A 45 5.58 12.62 -6.19
CA LEU A 45 4.37 11.83 -5.94
C LEU A 45 3.09 12.64 -6.22
N ARG A 46 3.04 13.90 -5.76
CA ARG A 46 1.90 14.81 -6.01
C ARG A 46 1.77 15.19 -7.46
N LEU A 47 2.86 15.42 -8.18
CA LEU A 47 2.87 15.71 -9.61
C LEU A 47 2.21 14.57 -10.40
N PHE A 48 2.38 13.33 -9.93
CA PHE A 48 1.72 12.16 -10.51
C PHE A 48 0.38 11.81 -9.86
N GLY A 49 -0.16 12.69 -9.01
CA GLY A 49 -1.53 12.63 -8.52
C GLY A 49 -1.73 12.01 -7.14
N ALA A 50 -0.67 11.68 -6.40
CA ALA A 50 -0.80 11.27 -5.01
C ALA A 50 -1.31 12.43 -4.14
N LYS A 51 -2.20 12.12 -3.20
CA LYS A 51 -2.72 13.09 -2.22
C LYS A 51 -1.99 12.85 -0.89
N MET A 52 -1.17 13.80 -0.47
CA MET A 52 -0.39 13.66 0.76
C MET A 52 0.05 15.02 1.34
N PRO A 53 0.10 15.18 2.67
CA PRO A 53 0.57 16.38 3.34
C PRO A 53 2.11 16.47 3.36
N ASN A 54 2.64 17.57 3.88
CA ASN A 54 4.09 17.77 4.02
C ASN A 54 4.71 16.93 5.15
N THR A 55 3.92 16.37 6.01
CA THR A 55 4.33 15.54 7.15
C THR A 55 4.47 14.06 6.77
N ALA A 56 3.78 13.60 5.71
CA ALA A 56 3.86 12.21 5.26
C ALA A 56 5.23 11.86 4.65
N SER A 57 5.65 10.62 4.74
CA SER A 57 6.94 10.16 4.25
C SER A 57 6.84 8.87 3.43
N VAL A 58 7.60 8.82 2.33
CA VAL A 58 7.73 7.63 1.47
C VAL A 58 9.21 7.38 1.17
N TYR A 59 9.68 6.21 1.52
CA TYR A 59 11.06 5.82 1.23
C TYR A 59 11.27 5.61 -0.27
N ALA A 60 12.41 6.04 -0.79
CA ALA A 60 12.72 5.96 -2.22
C ALA A 60 12.78 4.53 -2.77
N SER A 61 13.06 3.56 -1.92
CA SER A 61 13.06 2.14 -2.28
C SER A 61 11.67 1.51 -2.33
N ALA A 62 10.63 2.22 -1.89
CA ALA A 62 9.26 1.75 -2.05
C ALA A 62 8.84 1.79 -3.53
N THR A 63 8.02 0.83 -3.92
CA THR A 63 7.38 0.78 -5.23
C THR A 63 5.94 1.25 -5.07
N ILE A 64 5.54 2.27 -5.84
CA ILE A 64 4.16 2.76 -5.91
C ILE A 64 3.67 2.53 -7.33
N PHE A 65 2.71 1.64 -7.51
CA PHE A 65 2.26 1.21 -8.83
C PHE A 65 1.52 2.32 -9.58
N MET A 66 0.60 3.03 -8.88
CA MET A 66 -0.19 4.15 -9.42
C MET A 66 -0.26 5.28 -8.38
N PRO A 67 0.62 6.29 -8.43
CA PRO A 67 0.59 7.39 -7.46
C PRO A 67 -0.77 8.08 -7.32
N TRP A 68 -1.53 8.20 -8.41
CA TRP A 68 -2.87 8.81 -8.40
C TRP A 68 -3.93 8.03 -7.61
N ASN A 69 -3.63 6.79 -7.22
CA ASN A 69 -4.43 5.95 -6.33
C ASN A 69 -3.85 5.90 -4.90
N LEU A 70 -2.94 6.80 -4.54
CA LEU A 70 -2.37 6.86 -3.20
C LEU A 70 -2.87 8.10 -2.47
N VAL A 71 -3.45 7.88 -1.28
CA VAL A 71 -3.84 8.93 -0.35
C VAL A 71 -3.13 8.67 0.98
N MET A 72 -2.38 9.64 1.48
CA MET A 72 -1.73 9.58 2.79
C MET A 72 -2.16 10.77 3.62
N LYS A 73 -2.35 10.55 4.92
CA LYS A 73 -2.67 11.62 5.88
C LYS A 73 -1.42 12.05 6.66
N ASP A 74 -1.60 12.89 7.67
CA ASP A 74 -0.50 13.47 8.41
C ASP A 74 0.34 12.42 9.13
N TYR A 75 1.66 12.57 9.04
CA TYR A 75 2.66 11.68 9.64
C TYR A 75 2.58 10.20 9.18
N ALA A 76 1.79 9.90 8.15
CA ALA A 76 1.77 8.57 7.55
C ALA A 76 3.14 8.22 6.95
N CYS A 77 3.55 6.96 7.08
CA CYS A 77 4.86 6.50 6.63
C CYS A 77 4.77 5.22 5.80
N ILE A 78 5.35 5.25 4.60
CA ILE A 78 5.63 4.07 3.78
C ILE A 78 7.13 3.78 3.85
N GLY A 79 7.49 2.67 4.50
CA GLY A 79 8.83 2.22 4.79
C GLY A 79 9.62 1.71 3.57
N PRO A 80 10.89 1.35 3.78
CA PRO A 80 11.76 0.90 2.71
C PRO A 80 11.31 -0.43 2.10
N GLY A 81 11.35 -0.51 0.77
CA GLY A 81 11.03 -1.72 0.04
C GLY A 81 9.55 -2.15 0.11
N VAL A 82 8.67 -1.30 0.63
CA VAL A 82 7.22 -1.55 0.57
C VAL A 82 6.78 -1.59 -0.87
N ASP A 83 5.96 -2.57 -1.20
CA ASP A 83 5.29 -2.68 -2.50
C ASP A 83 3.82 -2.28 -2.36
N CYS A 84 3.47 -1.10 -2.91
CA CYS A 84 2.10 -0.64 -3.02
C CYS A 84 1.57 -0.97 -4.41
N TYR A 85 1.04 -2.17 -4.59
CA TYR A 85 0.32 -2.56 -5.81
C TYR A 85 -1.10 -2.00 -5.74
N ASN A 86 -1.19 -0.68 -5.90
CA ASN A 86 -2.40 0.13 -5.73
C ASN A 86 -3.16 0.34 -7.06
N ALA A 87 -3.60 -0.75 -7.67
CA ALA A 87 -4.51 -0.75 -8.82
C ALA A 87 -5.83 -0.03 -8.45
N ALA A 88 -6.42 -0.37 -7.30
CA ALA A 88 -7.45 0.43 -6.62
C ALA A 88 -6.82 1.39 -5.58
N PRO A 89 -7.57 2.35 -5.04
CA PRO A 89 -7.06 3.27 -4.03
C PRO A 89 -6.50 2.61 -2.78
N ILE A 90 -5.37 3.13 -2.30
CA ILE A 90 -4.85 2.87 -0.94
C ILE A 90 -4.92 4.18 -0.15
N VAL A 91 -5.57 4.13 1.01
CA VAL A 91 -5.67 5.23 1.96
C VAL A 91 -4.89 4.88 3.22
N ILE A 92 -3.95 5.76 3.62
CA ILE A 92 -3.12 5.58 4.81
C ILE A 92 -3.40 6.73 5.76
N GLY A 93 -3.93 6.41 6.95
CA GLY A 93 -4.38 7.33 7.98
C GLY A 93 -3.27 8.09 8.69
N ASN A 94 -3.66 9.00 9.57
CA ASN A 94 -2.72 9.79 10.36
C ASN A 94 -1.85 8.89 11.24
N HIS A 95 -0.55 9.16 11.30
CA HIS A 95 0.42 8.40 12.10
C HIS A 95 0.46 6.89 11.79
N ALA A 96 -0.20 6.42 10.73
CA ALA A 96 -0.13 5.02 10.32
C ALA A 96 1.22 4.70 9.69
N THR A 97 1.76 3.53 10.01
CA THR A 97 3.09 3.11 9.56
C THR A 97 3.03 1.79 8.83
N ILE A 98 3.53 1.79 7.59
CA ILE A 98 3.75 0.59 6.79
C ILE A 98 5.24 0.27 6.83
N SER A 99 5.60 -0.81 7.50
CA SER A 99 6.99 -1.21 7.71
C SER A 99 7.61 -1.84 6.45
N GLN A 100 8.91 -2.04 6.52
CA GLN A 100 9.72 -2.50 5.39
C GLN A 100 9.22 -3.78 4.73
N ARG A 101 9.31 -3.81 3.39
CA ARG A 101 8.97 -4.95 2.54
C ARG A 101 7.53 -5.48 2.69
N THR A 102 6.63 -4.71 3.30
CA THR A 102 5.20 -5.00 3.29
C THR A 102 4.66 -4.94 1.88
N PHE A 103 3.75 -5.84 1.54
CA PHE A 103 3.03 -5.84 0.28
C PHE A 103 1.56 -5.45 0.51
N LEU A 104 1.15 -4.29 -0.02
CA LEU A 104 -0.24 -3.84 -0.06
C LEU A 104 -0.79 -4.13 -1.44
N CYS A 105 -1.68 -5.12 -1.56
CA CYS A 105 -2.17 -5.62 -2.84
C CYS A 105 -3.66 -5.35 -2.98
N THR A 106 -4.04 -4.39 -3.82
CA THR A 106 -5.45 -4.04 -4.06
C THR A 106 -6.11 -4.83 -5.17
N ALA A 107 -5.40 -5.73 -5.83
CA ALA A 107 -5.93 -6.50 -6.95
C ALA A 107 -5.86 -8.01 -6.71
N SER A 108 -6.81 -8.71 -7.28
CA SER A 108 -6.88 -10.17 -7.34
C SER A 108 -7.56 -10.60 -8.65
N HIS A 109 -7.95 -11.85 -8.75
CA HIS A 109 -8.68 -12.39 -9.89
C HIS A 109 -9.96 -13.07 -9.41
N ASP A 110 -11.02 -12.98 -10.21
CA ASP A 110 -12.23 -13.74 -9.96
C ASP A 110 -11.96 -15.23 -10.27
N LEU A 111 -11.86 -16.02 -9.21
CA LEU A 111 -11.60 -17.46 -9.29
C LEU A 111 -12.83 -18.26 -9.76
N THR A 112 -14.02 -17.66 -9.78
CA THR A 112 -15.25 -18.31 -10.23
C THR A 112 -15.45 -18.21 -11.74
N SER A 113 -14.72 -17.32 -12.40
CA SER A 113 -14.72 -17.15 -13.85
C SER A 113 -13.59 -17.93 -14.50
N PRO A 114 -13.84 -18.70 -15.57
CA PRO A 114 -12.78 -19.44 -16.28
C PRO A 114 -11.74 -18.53 -16.94
N THR A 115 -12.04 -17.24 -17.15
CA THR A 115 -11.12 -16.26 -17.73
C THR A 115 -10.32 -15.49 -16.67
N HIS A 116 -10.57 -15.72 -15.38
CA HIS A 116 -9.93 -15.07 -14.24
C HIS A 116 -9.77 -13.54 -14.42
N PRO A 117 -10.87 -12.80 -14.70
CA PRO A 117 -10.76 -11.35 -14.84
C PRO A 117 -10.21 -10.71 -13.56
N GLN A 118 -9.42 -9.65 -13.73
CA GLN A 118 -8.87 -8.91 -12.60
C GLN A 118 -10.00 -8.18 -11.85
N ILE A 119 -9.99 -8.30 -10.54
CA ILE A 119 -10.83 -7.55 -9.62
C ILE A 119 -9.96 -6.63 -8.77
N GLU A 120 -10.47 -5.44 -8.47
CA GLU A 120 -9.72 -4.42 -7.74
C GLU A 120 -10.57 -3.87 -6.60
N MET A 121 -10.03 -3.89 -5.37
CA MET A 121 -10.72 -3.40 -4.17
C MET A 121 -9.77 -2.54 -3.33
N PRO A 122 -10.23 -1.38 -2.82
CA PRO A 122 -9.37 -0.46 -2.09
C PRO A 122 -8.88 -1.07 -0.77
N ILE A 123 -7.72 -0.59 -0.30
CA ILE A 123 -7.20 -0.87 1.04
C ILE A 123 -7.27 0.42 1.86
N VAL A 124 -7.74 0.30 3.10
CA VAL A 124 -7.75 1.39 4.07
C VAL A 124 -6.92 1.00 5.28
N ILE A 125 -5.93 1.81 5.60
CA ILE A 125 -5.15 1.70 6.84
C ILE A 125 -5.54 2.92 7.68
N GLU A 126 -6.24 2.70 8.78
CA GLU A 126 -6.77 3.79 9.60
C GLU A 126 -5.70 4.43 10.50
N ASP A 127 -6.10 5.47 11.22
CA ASP A 127 -5.21 6.31 12.00
C ASP A 127 -4.47 5.48 13.07
N GLY A 128 -3.18 5.72 13.25
CA GLY A 128 -2.34 5.04 14.26
C GLY A 128 -2.12 3.54 14.03
N ALA A 129 -2.63 2.97 12.94
CA ALA A 129 -2.42 1.56 12.64
C ALA A 129 -0.97 1.28 12.22
N TRP A 130 -0.49 0.09 12.55
CA TRP A 130 0.85 -0.35 12.21
C TRP A 130 0.83 -1.68 11.47
N VAL A 131 1.28 -1.68 10.24
CA VAL A 131 1.53 -2.89 9.45
C VAL A 131 3.01 -3.20 9.54
N ALA A 132 3.37 -4.26 10.27
CA ALA A 132 4.76 -4.62 10.53
C ALA A 132 5.43 -5.26 9.30
N ALA A 133 6.73 -5.47 9.40
CA ALA A 133 7.59 -5.88 8.28
C ALA A 133 7.12 -7.14 7.55
N GLU A 134 7.25 -7.10 6.21
CA GLU A 134 6.98 -8.26 5.34
C GLU A 134 5.54 -8.79 5.41
N ALA A 135 4.59 -8.03 5.97
CA ALA A 135 3.20 -8.42 5.98
C ALA A 135 2.59 -8.29 4.57
N PHE A 136 1.56 -9.09 4.32
CA PHE A 136 0.70 -9.00 3.14
C PHE A 136 -0.68 -8.49 3.56
N VAL A 137 -1.20 -7.48 2.87
CA VAL A 137 -2.57 -6.99 3.02
C VAL A 137 -3.29 -7.14 1.70
N GLY A 138 -4.34 -7.95 1.69
CA GLY A 138 -5.10 -8.29 0.50
C GLY A 138 -6.14 -7.24 0.10
N PRO A 139 -6.78 -7.44 -1.09
CA PRO A 139 -7.75 -6.50 -1.63
C PRO A 139 -8.98 -6.34 -0.73
N GLY A 140 -9.47 -5.12 -0.62
CA GLY A 140 -10.70 -4.79 0.12
C GLY A 140 -10.55 -4.73 1.64
N VAL A 141 -9.33 -4.90 2.17
CA VAL A 141 -9.09 -4.96 3.60
C VAL A 141 -9.02 -3.56 4.23
N THR A 142 -9.70 -3.41 5.35
CA THR A 142 -9.55 -2.28 6.28
C THR A 142 -8.76 -2.72 7.51
N ILE A 143 -7.67 -2.02 7.80
CA ILE A 143 -6.92 -2.16 9.06
C ILE A 143 -7.40 -1.03 9.98
N GLY A 144 -8.15 -1.37 11.02
CA GLY A 144 -8.81 -0.43 11.91
C GLY A 144 -7.84 0.43 12.72
N GLU A 145 -8.36 1.52 13.27
CA GLU A 145 -7.62 2.50 14.06
C GLU A 145 -6.78 1.82 15.16
N GLY A 146 -5.52 2.22 15.25
CA GLY A 146 -4.61 1.68 16.26
C GLY A 146 -4.32 0.18 16.15
N ALA A 147 -4.82 -0.53 15.14
CA ALA A 147 -4.55 -1.95 14.97
C ALA A 147 -3.10 -2.22 14.60
N VAL A 148 -2.63 -3.42 14.91
CA VAL A 148 -1.28 -3.89 14.56
C VAL A 148 -1.37 -5.20 13.79
N VAL A 149 -0.81 -5.19 12.60
CA VAL A 149 -0.56 -6.40 11.80
C VAL A 149 0.86 -6.87 12.09
N GLY A 150 1.02 -8.05 12.66
CA GLY A 150 2.31 -8.63 13.00
C GLY A 150 3.19 -8.89 11.76
N ALA A 151 4.49 -8.97 11.97
CA ALA A 151 5.44 -9.23 10.87
C ALA A 151 5.10 -10.54 10.14
N ARG A 152 5.21 -10.52 8.80
CA ARG A 152 4.91 -11.65 7.91
C ARG A 152 3.47 -12.19 8.01
N ALA A 153 2.55 -11.44 8.59
CA ALA A 153 1.14 -11.81 8.59
C ALA A 153 0.52 -11.64 7.20
N CYS A 154 -0.44 -12.52 6.86
CA CYS A 154 -1.24 -12.42 5.64
C CYS A 154 -2.69 -12.07 6.00
N VAL A 155 -3.08 -10.83 5.71
CA VAL A 155 -4.38 -10.29 6.07
C VAL A 155 -5.32 -10.30 4.87
N PHE A 156 -6.43 -11.05 4.97
CA PHE A 156 -7.45 -11.20 3.93
C PHE A 156 -8.84 -10.75 4.39
N LYS A 157 -8.97 -10.24 5.62
CA LYS A 157 -10.21 -9.74 6.22
C LYS A 157 -9.90 -8.50 7.04
N ASP A 158 -10.90 -7.68 7.24
CA ASP A 158 -10.79 -6.49 8.08
C ASP A 158 -10.23 -6.81 9.47
N VAL A 159 -9.45 -5.89 9.99
CA VAL A 159 -8.87 -5.97 11.33
C VAL A 159 -9.53 -4.91 12.21
N GLU A 160 -10.17 -5.36 13.27
CA GLU A 160 -10.86 -4.50 14.22
C GLU A 160 -9.91 -3.46 14.85
N PRO A 161 -10.40 -2.26 15.17
CA PRO A 161 -9.61 -1.25 15.87
C PRO A 161 -8.97 -1.79 17.16
N TRP A 162 -7.78 -1.29 17.46
CA TRP A 162 -7.04 -1.62 18.69
C TRP A 162 -6.81 -3.12 18.88
N THR A 163 -6.57 -3.82 17.77
CA THR A 163 -6.37 -5.27 17.75
C THR A 163 -5.00 -5.61 17.19
N VAL A 164 -4.34 -6.59 17.76
CA VAL A 164 -3.11 -7.19 17.23
C VAL A 164 -3.46 -8.50 16.56
N VAL A 165 -3.11 -8.62 15.28
CA VAL A 165 -3.28 -9.85 14.48
C VAL A 165 -1.95 -10.36 13.98
N GLY A 166 -1.84 -11.65 13.66
CA GLY A 166 -0.63 -12.25 13.10
C GLY A 166 -0.88 -13.62 12.50
N GLY A 167 0.11 -14.13 11.77
CA GLY A 167 0.06 -15.45 11.13
C GLY A 167 -0.42 -15.43 9.69
N ASN A 168 -0.49 -16.59 9.06
CA ASN A 168 -1.01 -16.79 7.70
C ASN A 168 -2.01 -17.96 7.71
N PRO A 169 -3.31 -17.72 7.50
CA PRO A 169 -3.95 -16.38 7.46
C PRO A 169 -3.90 -15.70 8.84
N ALA A 170 -3.91 -14.37 8.85
CA ALA A 170 -3.86 -13.59 10.08
C ALA A 170 -5.04 -13.91 11.01
N ARG A 171 -4.74 -14.04 12.30
CA ARG A 171 -5.70 -14.30 13.37
C ARG A 171 -5.48 -13.34 14.53
N PHE A 172 -6.53 -13.13 15.30
CA PHE A 172 -6.46 -12.35 16.52
C PHE A 172 -5.42 -12.92 17.49
N ILE A 173 -4.59 -12.05 18.04
CA ILE A 173 -3.60 -12.39 19.07
C ILE A 173 -4.04 -11.77 20.41
N LYS A 174 -4.29 -10.45 20.44
CA LYS A 174 -4.67 -9.73 21.65
C LYS A 174 -5.24 -8.34 21.31
N LYS A 175 -5.85 -7.67 22.26
CA LYS A 175 -6.11 -6.24 22.18
C LYS A 175 -4.81 -5.45 22.38
N ARG A 176 -4.66 -4.36 21.61
CA ARG A 176 -3.54 -3.42 21.80
C ARG A 176 -3.88 -2.48 22.95
N ILE A 177 -3.03 -2.47 23.95
CA ILE A 177 -3.09 -1.54 25.08
C ILE A 177 -1.87 -0.63 24.99
N ILE A 178 -2.08 0.67 24.92
CA ILE A 178 -1.01 1.67 25.00
C ILE A 178 -0.79 1.95 26.49
N LYS A 179 0.45 1.90 26.94
CA LYS A 179 0.82 2.31 28.30
C LYS A 179 0.95 3.83 28.31
N ASP A 180 0.39 4.45 29.32
CA ASP A 180 0.69 5.85 29.63
C ASP A 180 2.18 5.97 29.94
N GLU A 181 2.87 6.96 29.33
CA GLU A 181 4.27 7.28 29.61
C GLU A 181 4.40 8.12 30.87
#